data_f974a26678afe569e7ce9ad195f183a3
#
_entry.id   f974a26678afe569e7ce9ad195f183a3
#
_cell.length_a   1.000
_cell.length_b   1.000
_cell.length_c   1.000
_cell.angle_alpha   90.00
_cell.angle_beta   90.00
_cell.angle_gamma   90.00
#
_symmetry.space_group_name_H-M   'P 1'
#
loop_
_entity.id
_entity.type
_entity.pdbx_description
1 polymer ?
#
loop_
_entity_poly.entity_id
_entity_poly.type
_entity_poly.pdbx_seq_one_letter_code
_entity_poly.pdbx_strand_id
1 'polypeptide(L)'
;MQASIVSALVPVFGVIFIGWLLRRSSLLPDDSWAPISRLAYLGLSPALLFSSISHADLSNIQLGSFILAAMLGFLGMAAITLALKPFLRIPDPTYTSLFQATCRWNGLLILALGIALFGDEGEILVALVMVVSIPLVNMECVAALSVWGDGARPKWDSILYRILTNPLILGSAAGGIVNLGNIPLPGMVTDTVDLMGQAALPLILLSVGAGLNFTAMKARPRLLALSVFIKLMIGPLVFYGVGRALGIEGIPLTILLLTGASPGAASAYVLAKQMGGDAPYSAGDITASALFCFVTIPFWLWLLG
;
A
#
# COMPACT_ATOMS: atom_id res chain seq x y z
N MET A 1 1.28 24.24 -10.54
CA MET A 1 1.68 23.00 -9.89
C MET A 1 1.02 22.78 -8.52
N GLN A 2 1.17 23.67 -7.54
CA GLN A 2 0.57 23.48 -6.19
C GLN A 2 -0.97 23.39 -6.18
N ALA A 3 -1.68 24.23 -6.94
CA ALA A 3 -3.14 24.15 -7.06
C ALA A 3 -3.60 22.80 -7.69
N SER A 4 -2.78 22.23 -8.59
CA SER A 4 -3.02 20.95 -9.23
C SER A 4 -2.85 19.78 -8.25
N ILE A 5 -1.85 19.82 -7.37
CA ILE A 5 -1.64 18.79 -6.35
C ILE A 5 -2.81 18.76 -5.36
N VAL A 6 -3.21 19.90 -4.82
CA VAL A 6 -4.33 19.99 -3.88
C VAL A 6 -5.63 19.52 -4.54
N SER A 7 -5.91 19.93 -5.78
CA SER A 7 -7.12 19.54 -6.50
C SER A 7 -7.18 18.02 -6.78
N ALA A 8 -6.05 17.35 -6.96
CA ALA A 8 -5.99 15.91 -7.14
C ALA A 8 -6.14 15.15 -5.80
N LEU A 9 -5.57 15.68 -4.72
CA LEU A 9 -5.59 15.01 -3.42
C LEU A 9 -6.92 15.14 -2.67
N VAL A 10 -7.58 16.32 -2.76
CA VAL A 10 -8.83 16.60 -2.04
C VAL A 10 -9.93 15.57 -2.32
N PRO A 11 -10.22 15.16 -3.56
CA PRO A 11 -11.23 14.13 -3.82
C PRO A 11 -10.89 12.76 -3.16
N VAL A 12 -9.65 12.31 -3.28
CA VAL A 12 -9.20 11.03 -2.71
C VAL A 12 -9.38 11.04 -1.19
N PHE A 13 -8.90 12.06 -0.53
CA PHE A 13 -9.03 12.22 0.91
C PHE A 13 -10.48 12.50 1.34
N GLY A 14 -11.24 13.20 0.51
CA GLY A 14 -12.67 13.42 0.72
C GLY A 14 -13.46 12.12 0.79
N VAL A 15 -13.19 11.16 -0.10
CA VAL A 15 -13.84 9.84 -0.07
C VAL A 15 -13.46 9.06 1.20
N ILE A 16 -12.20 9.13 1.65
CA ILE A 16 -11.77 8.51 2.92
C ILE A 16 -12.54 9.14 4.09
N PHE A 17 -12.66 10.45 4.12
CA PHE A 17 -13.43 11.16 5.15
C PHE A 17 -14.92 10.78 5.14
N ILE A 18 -15.53 10.66 3.96
CA ILE A 18 -16.89 10.17 3.80
C ILE A 18 -17.03 8.74 4.34
N GLY A 19 -16.08 7.86 4.07
CA GLY A 19 -16.07 6.50 4.61
C GLY A 19 -16.09 6.48 6.15
N TRP A 20 -15.30 7.34 6.78
CA TRP A 20 -15.31 7.52 8.23
C TRP A 20 -16.65 8.07 8.75
N LEU A 21 -17.25 9.06 8.07
CA LEU A 21 -18.57 9.60 8.42
C LEU A 21 -19.66 8.55 8.28
N LEU A 22 -19.68 7.78 7.19
CA LEU A 22 -20.67 6.72 6.95
C LEU A 22 -20.62 5.67 8.05
N ARG A 23 -19.44 5.26 8.50
CA ARG A 23 -19.35 4.34 9.64
C ARG A 23 -19.89 4.94 10.92
N ARG A 24 -19.68 6.24 11.17
CA ARG A 24 -20.20 6.92 12.37
C ARG A 24 -21.70 7.23 12.32
N SER A 25 -22.26 7.38 11.12
CA SER A 25 -23.67 7.72 10.95
C SER A 25 -24.63 6.56 11.24
N SER A 26 -24.11 5.34 11.47
CA SER A 26 -24.91 4.12 11.63
C SER A 26 -25.83 3.82 10.43
N LEU A 27 -25.56 4.44 9.27
CA LEU A 27 -26.30 4.19 8.04
C LEU A 27 -26.12 2.75 7.56
N LEU A 28 -24.92 2.21 7.78
CA LEU A 28 -24.60 0.81 7.54
C LEU A 28 -24.22 0.14 8.86
N PRO A 29 -24.67 -1.09 9.11
CA PRO A 29 -24.20 -1.88 10.26
C PRO A 29 -22.67 -2.01 10.22
N ASP A 30 -22.03 -2.01 11.39
CA ASP A 30 -20.55 -2.13 11.48
C ASP A 30 -20.02 -3.38 10.78
N ASP A 31 -20.80 -4.46 10.78
CA ASP A 31 -20.45 -5.74 10.14
C ASP A 31 -20.42 -5.67 8.61
N SER A 32 -21.01 -4.66 7.99
CA SER A 32 -21.05 -4.48 6.53
C SER A 32 -19.68 -4.09 5.95
N TRP A 33 -18.84 -3.42 6.73
CA TRP A 33 -17.57 -2.89 6.22
C TRP A 33 -16.54 -3.98 5.88
N ALA A 34 -16.54 -5.08 6.62
CA ALA A 34 -15.62 -6.19 6.33
C ALA A 34 -15.96 -6.90 5.00
N PRO A 35 -17.23 -7.26 4.70
CA PRO A 35 -17.64 -7.75 3.38
C PRO A 35 -17.36 -6.78 2.24
N ILE A 36 -17.66 -5.47 2.43
CA ILE A 36 -17.39 -4.42 1.42
C ILE A 36 -15.89 -4.35 1.09
N SER A 37 -15.04 -4.28 2.12
CA SER A 37 -13.58 -4.26 1.94
C SER A 37 -13.08 -5.53 1.25
N ARG A 38 -13.68 -6.68 1.58
CA ARG A 38 -13.33 -7.97 0.97
C ARG A 38 -13.72 -8.04 -0.49
N LEU A 39 -14.92 -7.56 -0.86
CA LEU A 39 -15.36 -7.46 -2.25
C LEU A 39 -14.45 -6.55 -3.06
N ALA A 40 -14.16 -5.36 -2.53
CA ALA A 40 -13.26 -4.41 -3.17
C ALA A 40 -11.86 -5.00 -3.40
N TYR A 41 -11.30 -5.69 -2.40
CA TYR A 41 -9.95 -6.27 -2.48
C TYR A 41 -9.88 -7.54 -3.34
N LEU A 42 -10.82 -8.49 -3.17
CA LEU A 42 -10.73 -9.79 -3.84
C LEU A 42 -11.38 -9.82 -5.23
N GLY A 43 -12.39 -8.99 -5.48
CA GLY A 43 -13.15 -8.98 -6.72
C GLY A 43 -12.80 -7.81 -7.64
N LEU A 44 -12.85 -6.59 -7.11
CA LEU A 44 -12.75 -5.40 -7.95
C LEU A 44 -11.31 -4.95 -8.21
N SER A 45 -10.42 -5.01 -7.20
CA SER A 45 -9.03 -4.59 -7.39
C SER A 45 -8.24 -5.45 -8.38
N PRO A 46 -8.42 -6.78 -8.45
CA PRO A 46 -7.79 -7.58 -9.50
C PRO A 46 -8.23 -7.18 -10.92
N ALA A 47 -9.51 -6.82 -11.09
CA ALA A 47 -10.02 -6.32 -12.36
C ALA A 47 -9.37 -4.96 -12.73
N LEU A 48 -9.26 -4.06 -11.76
CA LEU A 48 -8.56 -2.79 -11.94
C LEU A 48 -7.11 -3.01 -12.40
N LEU A 49 -6.34 -3.84 -11.67
CA LEU A 49 -4.94 -4.10 -12.00
C LEU A 49 -4.76 -4.86 -13.32
N PHE A 50 -5.69 -5.76 -13.64
CA PHE A 50 -5.71 -6.43 -14.95
C PHE A 50 -5.90 -5.39 -16.07
N SER A 51 -6.92 -4.53 -15.96
CA SER A 51 -7.20 -3.49 -16.96
C SER A 51 -6.00 -2.56 -17.12
N SER A 52 -5.48 -2.00 -16.02
CA SER A 52 -4.33 -1.09 -16.05
C SER A 52 -3.12 -1.68 -16.76
N ILE A 53 -2.78 -2.94 -16.47
CA ILE A 53 -1.57 -3.57 -17.02
C ILE A 53 -1.80 -4.10 -18.42
N SER A 54 -3.00 -4.59 -18.76
CA SER A 54 -3.30 -5.11 -20.11
C SER A 54 -3.23 -4.03 -21.19
N HIS A 55 -3.52 -2.77 -20.85
CA HIS A 55 -3.47 -1.63 -21.77
C HIS A 55 -2.20 -0.77 -21.60
N ALA A 56 -1.26 -1.16 -20.71
CA ALA A 56 -0.09 -0.37 -20.38
C ALA A 56 0.86 -0.18 -21.58
N ASP A 57 1.25 1.06 -21.86
CA ASP A 57 2.42 1.34 -22.69
C ASP A 57 3.69 1.32 -21.84
N LEU A 58 4.44 0.23 -21.93
CA LEU A 58 5.66 0.01 -21.18
C LEU A 58 6.92 0.46 -21.93
N SER A 59 6.79 0.96 -23.18
CA SER A 59 7.92 1.25 -24.07
C SER A 59 8.86 2.35 -23.58
N ASN A 60 8.32 3.33 -22.82
CA ASN A 60 9.06 4.50 -22.34
C ASN A 60 9.53 4.38 -20.88
N ILE A 61 9.22 3.29 -20.19
CA ILE A 61 9.58 3.09 -18.80
C ILE A 61 10.90 2.30 -18.74
N GLN A 62 11.90 2.82 -18.01
CA GLN A 62 13.07 2.04 -17.63
C GLN A 62 12.70 0.99 -16.59
N LEU A 63 11.92 0.00 -17.03
CA LEU A 63 11.22 -0.96 -16.19
C LEU A 63 12.14 -1.65 -15.20
N GLY A 64 13.32 -2.08 -15.64
CA GLY A 64 14.30 -2.78 -14.80
C GLY A 64 14.80 -1.91 -13.63
N SER A 65 15.22 -0.68 -13.91
CA SER A 65 15.71 0.25 -12.90
C SER A 65 14.59 0.67 -11.93
N PHE A 66 13.38 0.89 -12.44
CA PHE A 66 12.23 1.27 -11.63
C PHE A 66 11.82 0.16 -10.65
N ILE A 67 11.70 -1.08 -11.14
CA ILE A 67 11.41 -2.24 -10.31
C ILE A 67 12.52 -2.45 -9.27
N LEU A 68 13.78 -2.37 -9.68
CA LEU A 68 14.91 -2.49 -8.76
C LEU A 68 14.89 -1.40 -7.68
N ALA A 69 14.57 -0.15 -8.04
CA ALA A 69 14.45 0.94 -7.08
C ALA A 69 13.33 0.69 -6.06
N ALA A 70 12.17 0.21 -6.51
CA ALA A 70 11.08 -0.15 -5.63
C ALA A 70 11.48 -1.26 -4.64
N MET A 71 12.12 -2.33 -5.14
CA MET A 71 12.62 -3.44 -4.30
C MET A 71 13.64 -2.95 -3.27
N LEU A 72 14.64 -2.18 -3.70
CA LEU A 72 15.67 -1.64 -2.80
C LEU A 72 15.08 -0.65 -1.79
N GLY A 73 14.05 0.10 -2.16
CA GLY A 73 13.31 0.95 -1.23
C GLY A 73 12.67 0.17 -0.09
N PHE A 74 11.96 -0.92 -0.38
CA PHE A 74 11.35 -1.79 0.65
C PHE A 74 12.43 -2.48 1.49
N LEU A 75 13.44 -3.08 0.86
CA LEU A 75 14.56 -3.70 1.58
C LEU A 75 15.31 -2.69 2.46
N GLY A 76 15.48 -1.46 1.99
CA GLY A 76 16.06 -0.36 2.76
C GLY A 76 15.25 -0.03 4.02
N MET A 77 13.93 0.04 3.90
CA MET A 77 13.04 0.25 5.05
C MET A 77 13.12 -0.91 6.05
N ALA A 78 13.16 -2.14 5.56
CA ALA A 78 13.36 -3.32 6.39
C ALA A 78 14.72 -3.27 7.12
N ALA A 79 15.79 -2.95 6.40
CA ALA A 79 17.14 -2.83 6.97
C ALA A 79 17.22 -1.74 8.05
N ILE A 80 16.66 -0.55 7.80
CA ILE A 80 16.59 0.53 8.79
C ILE A 80 15.86 0.07 10.04
N THR A 81 14.71 -0.59 9.89
CA THR A 81 13.92 -1.03 11.04
C THR A 81 14.61 -2.15 11.81
N LEU A 82 15.29 -3.07 11.12
CA LEU A 82 16.13 -4.10 11.75
C LEU A 82 17.30 -3.49 12.53
N ALA A 83 17.96 -2.49 11.96
CA ALA A 83 19.07 -1.78 12.63
C ALA A 83 18.63 -1.04 13.90
N LEU A 84 17.37 -0.64 13.99
CA LEU A 84 16.80 0.02 15.17
C LEU A 84 16.50 -0.96 16.32
N LYS A 85 16.32 -2.27 16.04
CA LYS A 85 15.92 -3.25 17.06
C LYS A 85 16.79 -3.24 18.33
N PRO A 86 18.13 -3.22 18.27
CA PRO A 86 18.97 -3.22 19.48
C PRO A 86 18.77 -2.01 20.38
N PHE A 87 18.32 -0.89 19.82
CA PHE A 87 18.09 0.36 20.54
C PHE A 87 16.67 0.47 21.11
N LEU A 88 15.74 -0.32 20.58
CA LEU A 88 14.34 -0.34 21.00
C LEU A 88 14.13 -1.37 22.11
N ARG A 89 13.98 -0.88 23.36
CA ARG A 89 13.68 -1.74 24.51
C ARG A 89 12.17 -1.98 24.64
N ILE A 90 11.60 -2.67 23.65
CA ILE A 90 10.18 -3.01 23.56
C ILE A 90 9.99 -4.53 23.42
N PRO A 91 8.83 -5.08 23.84
CA PRO A 91 8.54 -6.49 23.67
C PRO A 91 8.62 -6.92 22.20
N ASP A 92 9.08 -8.11 21.93
CA ASP A 92 9.26 -8.65 20.59
C ASP A 92 7.96 -8.64 19.75
N PRO A 93 6.78 -9.02 20.27
CA PRO A 93 5.52 -8.90 19.52
C PRO A 93 5.20 -7.45 19.10
N THR A 94 5.51 -6.48 19.96
CA THR A 94 5.33 -5.05 19.61
C THR A 94 6.33 -4.61 18.56
N TYR A 95 7.58 -5.12 18.62
CA TYR A 95 8.59 -4.83 17.61
C TYR A 95 8.18 -5.39 16.22
N THR A 96 7.63 -6.61 16.14
CA THR A 96 7.16 -7.15 14.86
C THR A 96 6.05 -6.31 14.24
N SER A 97 5.19 -5.73 15.07
CA SER A 97 4.15 -4.82 14.61
C SER A 97 4.71 -3.46 14.17
N LEU A 98 5.73 -2.94 14.85
CA LEU A 98 6.47 -1.76 14.41
C LEU A 98 7.20 -2.03 13.08
N PHE A 99 7.80 -3.20 12.91
CA PHE A 99 8.43 -3.59 11.66
C PHE A 99 7.41 -3.59 10.50
N GLN A 100 6.23 -4.17 10.71
CA GLN A 100 5.17 -4.12 9.72
C GLN A 100 4.69 -2.69 9.44
N ALA A 101 4.57 -1.84 10.47
CA ALA A 101 4.16 -0.45 10.34
C ALA A 101 5.10 0.36 9.43
N THR A 102 6.41 0.09 9.49
CA THR A 102 7.42 0.78 8.68
C THR A 102 7.61 0.19 7.29
N CYS A 103 7.46 -1.13 7.11
CA CYS A 103 7.68 -1.80 5.83
C CYS A 103 6.41 -1.89 4.97
N ARG A 104 5.24 -2.16 5.56
CA ARG A 104 3.99 -2.27 4.80
C ARG A 104 3.48 -0.91 4.34
N TRP A 105 2.88 -0.91 3.17
CA TRP A 105 2.35 0.29 2.55
C TRP A 105 0.91 0.07 2.06
N ASN A 106 0.15 1.13 1.91
CA ASN A 106 -1.20 1.10 1.37
C ASN A 106 -1.16 1.35 -0.15
N GLY A 107 -0.86 0.29 -0.91
CA GLY A 107 -0.72 0.37 -2.36
C GLY A 107 -1.98 0.87 -3.07
N LEU A 108 -3.16 0.54 -2.55
CA LEU A 108 -4.43 0.96 -3.15
C LEU A 108 -4.72 2.46 -2.94
N LEU A 109 -4.29 3.03 -1.80
CA LEU A 109 -4.33 4.49 -1.62
C LEU A 109 -3.38 5.19 -2.60
N ILE A 110 -2.16 4.67 -2.74
CA ILE A 110 -1.19 5.25 -3.67
C ILE A 110 -1.63 5.06 -5.12
N LEU A 111 -2.31 3.97 -5.45
CA LEU A 111 -2.91 3.77 -6.77
C LEU A 111 -3.95 4.87 -7.08
N ALA A 112 -4.84 5.15 -6.13
CA ALA A 112 -5.80 6.25 -6.27
C ALA A 112 -5.12 7.61 -6.44
N LEU A 113 -4.04 7.88 -5.70
CA LEU A 113 -3.26 9.11 -5.83
C LEU A 113 -2.47 9.16 -7.15
N GLY A 114 -1.92 8.04 -7.59
CA GLY A 114 -1.21 7.92 -8.86
C GLY A 114 -2.12 8.28 -10.04
N ILE A 115 -3.33 7.71 -10.06
CA ILE A 115 -4.35 8.03 -11.07
C ILE A 115 -4.74 9.51 -10.99
N ALA A 116 -5.02 10.02 -9.81
CA ALA A 116 -5.47 11.40 -9.63
C ALA A 116 -4.41 12.45 -10.04
N LEU A 117 -3.12 12.13 -9.91
CA LEU A 117 -2.01 13.03 -10.21
C LEU A 117 -1.48 12.86 -11.64
N PHE A 118 -1.44 11.64 -12.17
CA PHE A 118 -0.70 11.29 -13.38
C PHE A 118 -1.51 10.44 -14.37
N GLY A 119 -2.81 10.23 -14.12
CA GLY A 119 -3.68 9.43 -14.99
C GLY A 119 -3.17 7.99 -15.16
N ASP A 120 -3.27 7.48 -16.39
CA ASP A 120 -2.93 6.10 -16.73
C ASP A 120 -1.46 5.76 -16.46
N GLU A 121 -0.53 6.70 -16.66
CA GLU A 121 0.90 6.48 -16.37
C GLU A 121 1.12 6.24 -14.87
N GLY A 122 0.47 7.04 -14.01
CA GLY A 122 0.52 6.85 -12.57
C GLY A 122 -0.09 5.51 -12.13
N GLU A 123 -1.19 5.11 -12.76
CA GLU A 123 -1.86 3.82 -12.51
C GLU A 123 -0.93 2.65 -12.80
N ILE A 124 -0.33 2.62 -13.99
CA ILE A 124 0.58 1.57 -14.45
C ILE A 124 1.79 1.46 -13.51
N LEU A 125 2.44 2.59 -13.20
CA LEU A 125 3.63 2.61 -12.35
C LEU A 125 3.33 2.08 -10.94
N VAL A 126 2.22 2.50 -10.32
CA VAL A 126 1.84 1.98 -9.00
C VAL A 126 1.46 0.50 -9.08
N ALA A 127 0.76 0.06 -10.12
CA ALA A 127 0.45 -1.36 -10.33
C ALA A 127 1.73 -2.21 -10.41
N LEU A 128 2.76 -1.75 -11.13
CA LEU A 128 4.08 -2.41 -11.20
C LEU A 128 4.75 -2.49 -9.83
N VAL A 129 4.72 -1.41 -9.04
CA VAL A 129 5.23 -1.45 -7.65
C VAL A 129 4.46 -2.47 -6.83
N MET A 130 3.13 -2.57 -6.98
CA MET A 130 2.30 -3.55 -6.23
C MET A 130 2.69 -4.99 -6.56
N VAL A 131 2.91 -5.32 -7.84
CA VAL A 131 3.33 -6.68 -8.26
C VAL A 131 4.60 -7.13 -7.53
N VAL A 132 5.57 -6.25 -7.41
CA VAL A 132 6.87 -6.56 -6.80
C VAL A 132 6.80 -6.50 -5.28
N SER A 133 6.12 -5.50 -4.73
CA SER A 133 6.09 -5.25 -3.29
C SER A 133 5.24 -6.27 -2.52
N ILE A 134 4.14 -6.78 -3.10
CA ILE A 134 3.25 -7.71 -2.38
C ILE A 134 4.01 -8.97 -1.92
N PRO A 135 4.73 -9.72 -2.78
CA PRO A 135 5.51 -10.86 -2.33
C PRO A 135 6.66 -10.46 -1.41
N LEU A 136 7.43 -9.43 -1.77
CA LEU A 136 8.61 -9.00 -1.02
C LEU A 136 8.27 -8.60 0.41
N VAL A 137 7.36 -7.64 0.58
CA VAL A 137 6.95 -7.12 1.89
C VAL A 137 6.26 -8.19 2.74
N ASN A 138 5.49 -9.11 2.11
CA ASN A 138 4.93 -10.24 2.84
C ASN A 138 6.01 -11.17 3.37
N MET A 139 7.03 -11.48 2.56
CA MET A 139 8.18 -12.31 3.01
C MET A 139 8.94 -11.65 4.16
N GLU A 140 9.27 -10.35 4.06
CA GLU A 140 9.94 -9.59 5.12
C GLU A 140 9.14 -9.61 6.44
N CYS A 141 7.85 -9.28 6.36
CA CYS A 141 7.00 -9.22 7.54
C CYS A 141 6.76 -10.60 8.18
N VAL A 142 6.56 -11.64 7.37
CA VAL A 142 6.41 -13.01 7.87
C VAL A 142 7.72 -13.50 8.48
N ALA A 143 8.86 -13.19 7.88
CA ALA A 143 10.17 -13.54 8.46
C ALA A 143 10.35 -12.88 9.83
N ALA A 144 10.08 -11.57 9.95
CA ALA A 144 10.15 -10.86 11.23
C ALA A 144 9.22 -11.46 12.30
N LEU A 145 7.97 -11.76 11.94
CA LEU A 145 7.00 -12.40 12.84
C LEU A 145 7.38 -13.82 13.21
N SER A 146 8.02 -14.57 12.31
CA SER A 146 8.47 -15.93 12.59
C SER A 146 9.64 -15.98 13.57
N VAL A 147 10.47 -14.93 13.61
CA VAL A 147 11.61 -14.83 14.52
C VAL A 147 11.21 -14.27 15.89
N TRP A 148 10.34 -13.26 15.92
CA TRP A 148 10.04 -12.44 17.11
C TRP A 148 8.56 -12.40 17.50
N GLY A 149 7.65 -13.05 16.77
CA GLY A 149 6.24 -13.15 17.13
C GLY A 149 5.97 -14.30 18.08
N ASP A 150 4.93 -14.19 18.90
CA ASP A 150 4.52 -15.24 19.86
C ASP A 150 3.56 -16.30 19.24
N GLY A 151 3.24 -16.14 17.96
CA GLY A 151 2.29 -17.01 17.26
C GLY A 151 2.92 -18.22 16.59
N ALA A 152 2.06 -19.07 16.00
CA ALA A 152 2.51 -20.22 15.23
C ALA A 152 3.32 -19.79 13.99
N ARG A 153 4.45 -20.43 13.77
CA ARG A 153 5.30 -20.20 12.59
C ARG A 153 4.59 -20.76 11.35
N PRO A 154 4.32 -19.93 10.32
CA PRO A 154 3.74 -20.45 9.09
C PRO A 154 4.75 -21.34 8.36
N LYS A 155 4.26 -22.37 7.68
CA LYS A 155 5.07 -23.18 6.78
C LYS A 155 5.36 -22.39 5.51
N TRP A 156 6.53 -22.57 4.92
CA TRP A 156 6.93 -21.88 3.68
C TRP A 156 6.01 -22.18 2.50
N ASP A 157 5.49 -23.39 2.41
CA ASP A 157 4.49 -23.79 1.41
C ASP A 157 3.20 -22.95 1.54
N SER A 158 2.74 -22.67 2.77
CA SER A 158 1.59 -21.78 3.01
C SER A 158 1.86 -20.35 2.60
N ILE A 159 3.09 -19.85 2.79
CA ILE A 159 3.46 -18.49 2.38
C ILE A 159 3.46 -18.40 0.86
N LEU A 160 4.13 -19.34 0.20
CA LEU A 160 4.18 -19.42 -1.26
C LEU A 160 2.77 -19.55 -1.86
N TYR A 161 1.94 -20.43 -1.29
CA TYR A 161 0.56 -20.59 -1.71
C TYR A 161 -0.22 -19.27 -1.63
N ARG A 162 -0.12 -18.53 -0.51
CA ARG A 162 -0.79 -17.22 -0.33
C ARG A 162 -0.30 -16.15 -1.32
N ILE A 163 0.97 -16.18 -1.70
CA ILE A 163 1.53 -15.29 -2.72
C ILE A 163 0.96 -15.66 -4.09
N LEU A 164 1.06 -16.92 -4.48
CA LEU A 164 0.62 -17.40 -5.79
C LEU A 164 -0.90 -17.33 -5.99
N THR A 165 -1.68 -17.38 -4.91
CA THR A 165 -3.14 -17.24 -4.94
C THR A 165 -3.62 -15.84 -4.61
N ASN A 166 -2.70 -14.87 -4.48
CA ASN A 166 -3.10 -13.48 -4.21
C ASN A 166 -3.83 -12.90 -5.44
N PRO A 167 -5.09 -12.46 -5.28
CA PRO A 167 -5.90 -12.02 -6.42
C PRO A 167 -5.30 -10.80 -7.13
N LEU A 168 -4.59 -9.91 -6.41
CA LEU A 168 -3.93 -8.75 -7.02
C LEU A 168 -2.76 -9.20 -7.90
N ILE A 169 -1.97 -10.17 -7.46
CA ILE A 169 -0.87 -10.74 -8.26
C ILE A 169 -1.44 -11.46 -9.48
N LEU A 170 -2.51 -12.25 -9.31
CA LEU A 170 -3.14 -12.98 -10.42
C LEU A 170 -3.73 -12.02 -11.45
N GLY A 171 -4.44 -10.96 -11.02
CA GLY A 171 -4.98 -9.93 -11.91
C GLY A 171 -3.87 -9.23 -12.70
N SER A 172 -2.82 -8.79 -12.00
CA SER A 172 -1.66 -8.15 -12.64
C SER A 172 -0.91 -9.06 -13.60
N ALA A 173 -0.70 -10.32 -13.22
CA ALA A 173 -0.02 -11.30 -14.08
C ALA A 173 -0.85 -11.61 -15.33
N ALA A 174 -2.16 -11.77 -15.19
CA ALA A 174 -3.06 -11.98 -16.33
C ALA A 174 -3.04 -10.77 -17.27
N GLY A 175 -3.10 -9.54 -16.75
CA GLY A 175 -2.94 -8.31 -17.53
C GLY A 175 -1.59 -8.26 -18.26
N GLY A 176 -0.51 -8.62 -17.58
CA GLY A 176 0.83 -8.70 -18.17
C GLY A 176 0.94 -9.72 -19.31
N ILE A 177 0.33 -10.89 -19.15
CA ILE A 177 0.28 -11.93 -20.22
C ILE A 177 -0.47 -11.40 -21.45
N VAL A 178 -1.60 -10.72 -21.23
CA VAL A 178 -2.40 -10.14 -22.34
C VAL A 178 -1.60 -9.06 -23.06
N ASN A 179 -0.97 -8.15 -22.30
CA ASN A 179 -0.19 -7.04 -22.84
C ASN A 179 1.04 -7.54 -23.65
N LEU A 180 1.91 -8.33 -23.00
CA LEU A 180 3.14 -8.83 -23.64
C LEU A 180 2.86 -9.80 -24.78
N GLY A 181 1.78 -10.56 -24.69
CA GLY A 181 1.34 -11.49 -25.74
C GLY A 181 0.59 -10.81 -26.89
N ASN A 182 0.30 -9.51 -26.79
CA ASN A 182 -0.57 -8.78 -27.71
C ASN A 182 -1.88 -9.55 -27.99
N ILE A 183 -2.48 -10.13 -26.92
CA ILE A 183 -3.67 -10.98 -27.06
C ILE A 183 -4.89 -10.09 -27.24
N PRO A 184 -5.59 -10.18 -28.39
CA PRO A 184 -6.79 -9.39 -28.60
C PRO A 184 -7.92 -9.91 -27.73
N LEU A 185 -8.45 -9.05 -26.86
CA LEU A 185 -9.62 -9.36 -26.04
C LEU A 185 -10.89 -8.86 -26.71
N PRO A 186 -12.01 -9.60 -26.63
CA PRO A 186 -13.31 -9.09 -27.08
C PRO A 186 -13.70 -7.83 -26.28
N GLY A 187 -14.22 -6.79 -26.96
CA GLY A 187 -14.61 -5.54 -26.30
C GLY A 187 -15.55 -5.73 -25.11
N MET A 188 -16.50 -6.67 -25.19
CA MET A 188 -17.39 -6.99 -24.06
C MET A 188 -16.64 -7.44 -22.81
N VAL A 189 -15.49 -8.11 -22.95
CA VAL A 189 -14.67 -8.56 -21.81
C VAL A 189 -13.93 -7.36 -21.21
N THR A 190 -13.27 -6.56 -22.04
CA THR A 190 -12.56 -5.35 -21.59
C THR A 190 -13.51 -4.38 -20.92
N ASP A 191 -14.65 -4.06 -21.54
CA ASP A 191 -15.65 -3.13 -20.97
C ASP A 191 -16.18 -3.61 -19.61
N THR A 192 -16.40 -4.94 -19.45
CA THR A 192 -16.86 -5.52 -18.19
C THR A 192 -15.80 -5.39 -17.10
N VAL A 193 -14.55 -5.71 -17.43
CA VAL A 193 -13.43 -5.62 -16.50
C VAL A 193 -13.16 -4.17 -16.09
N ASP A 194 -13.23 -3.24 -17.06
CA ASP A 194 -13.05 -1.80 -16.80
C ASP A 194 -14.14 -1.26 -15.89
N LEU A 195 -15.41 -1.65 -16.12
CA LEU A 195 -16.51 -1.25 -15.23
C LEU A 195 -16.33 -1.77 -13.80
N MET A 196 -15.87 -3.02 -13.66
CA MET A 196 -15.53 -3.57 -12.34
C MET A 196 -14.36 -2.83 -11.70
N GLY A 197 -13.32 -2.54 -12.47
CA GLY A 197 -12.14 -1.80 -12.02
C GLY A 197 -12.48 -0.39 -11.50
N GLN A 198 -13.32 0.34 -12.23
CA GLN A 198 -13.76 1.67 -11.83
C GLN A 198 -14.47 1.70 -10.47
N ALA A 199 -15.19 0.64 -10.11
CA ALA A 199 -15.85 0.54 -8.82
C ALA A 199 -14.87 0.25 -7.65
N ALA A 200 -13.66 -0.23 -7.94
CA ALA A 200 -12.69 -0.63 -6.92
C ALA A 200 -12.24 0.53 -6.03
N LEU A 201 -11.73 1.61 -6.64
CA LEU A 201 -11.10 2.71 -5.91
C LEU A 201 -12.05 3.40 -4.93
N PRO A 202 -13.28 3.80 -5.31
CA PRO A 202 -14.21 4.42 -4.35
C PRO A 202 -14.51 3.52 -3.15
N LEU A 203 -14.74 2.22 -3.35
CA LEU A 203 -15.03 1.29 -2.27
C LEU A 203 -13.84 1.04 -1.36
N ILE A 204 -12.63 1.00 -1.92
CA ILE A 204 -11.39 0.89 -1.15
C ILE A 204 -11.19 2.12 -0.27
N LEU A 205 -11.30 3.31 -0.84
CA LEU A 205 -11.10 4.57 -0.11
C LEU A 205 -12.15 4.74 1.01
N LEU A 206 -13.41 4.43 0.75
CA LEU A 206 -14.46 4.38 1.78
C LEU A 206 -14.10 3.39 2.89
N SER A 207 -13.61 2.20 2.53
CA SER A 207 -13.20 1.16 3.47
C SER A 207 -12.00 1.59 4.33
N VAL A 208 -11.04 2.30 3.75
CA VAL A 208 -9.90 2.89 4.49
C VAL A 208 -10.42 3.87 5.54
N GLY A 209 -11.32 4.76 5.17
CA GLY A 209 -11.93 5.73 6.08
C GLY A 209 -12.72 5.04 7.20
N ALA A 210 -13.56 4.06 6.86
CA ALA A 210 -14.31 3.28 7.83
C ALA A 210 -13.39 2.48 8.78
N GLY A 211 -12.18 2.12 8.33
CA GLY A 211 -11.18 1.40 9.12
C GLY A 211 -10.48 2.24 10.21
N LEU A 212 -10.62 3.57 10.23
CA LEU A 212 -9.93 4.44 11.19
C LEU A 212 -10.39 4.18 12.63
N ASN A 213 -9.43 3.92 13.52
CA ASN A 213 -9.67 3.63 14.94
C ASN A 213 -8.86 4.58 15.84
N PHE A 214 -9.44 5.72 16.17
CA PHE A 214 -8.80 6.74 17.00
C PHE A 214 -8.51 6.30 18.44
N THR A 215 -9.28 5.34 18.96
CA THR A 215 -9.06 4.81 20.31
C THR A 215 -7.76 4.03 20.40
N ALA A 216 -7.42 3.26 19.35
CA ALA A 216 -6.19 2.50 19.27
C ALA A 216 -4.93 3.38 19.26
N MET A 217 -5.02 4.63 18.76
CA MET A 217 -3.90 5.57 18.76
C MET A 217 -3.41 5.97 20.16
N LYS A 218 -4.27 5.83 21.19
CA LYS A 218 -3.94 6.24 22.56
C LYS A 218 -3.07 5.22 23.30
N ALA A 219 -2.97 3.99 22.81
CA ALA A 219 -2.33 2.89 23.53
C ALA A 219 -0.81 3.07 23.73
N ARG A 220 -0.07 3.55 22.72
CA ARG A 220 1.40 3.70 22.75
C ARG A 220 1.86 4.93 21.95
N PRO A 221 1.54 6.15 22.36
CA PRO A 221 1.70 7.35 21.54
C PRO A 221 3.14 7.63 21.10
N ARG A 222 4.13 7.40 21.97
CA ARG A 222 5.56 7.61 21.65
C ARG A 222 6.05 6.64 20.57
N LEU A 223 5.64 5.38 20.66
CA LEU A 223 6.03 4.36 19.70
C LEU A 223 5.32 4.56 18.34
N LEU A 224 4.06 4.99 18.38
CA LEU A 224 3.32 5.39 17.18
C LEU A 224 3.96 6.61 16.50
N ALA A 225 4.37 7.61 17.27
CA ALA A 225 5.08 8.76 16.70
C ALA A 225 6.39 8.34 16.02
N LEU A 226 7.13 7.38 16.58
CA LEU A 226 8.35 6.85 16.00
C LEU A 226 8.07 6.10 14.69
N SER A 227 7.10 5.15 14.66
CA SER A 227 6.79 4.40 13.45
C SER A 227 6.25 5.30 12.33
N VAL A 228 5.36 6.23 12.67
CA VAL A 228 4.82 7.21 11.72
C VAL A 228 5.93 8.11 11.17
N PHE A 229 6.85 8.57 12.02
CA PHE A 229 7.99 9.37 11.58
C PHE A 229 8.90 8.58 10.63
N ILE A 230 9.28 7.35 10.98
CA ILE A 230 10.09 6.49 10.12
C ILE A 230 9.35 6.26 8.79
N LYS A 231 8.07 5.92 8.85
CA LYS A 231 7.29 5.62 7.65
C LYS A 231 7.09 6.82 6.75
N LEU A 232 6.63 7.95 7.28
CA LEU A 232 6.20 9.10 6.48
C LEU A 232 7.31 10.15 6.25
N MET A 233 8.42 10.10 7.01
CA MET A 233 9.54 11.01 6.82
C MET A 233 10.77 10.32 6.25
N ILE A 234 11.16 9.16 6.78
CA ILE A 234 12.35 8.43 6.30
C ILE A 234 12.01 7.63 5.03
N GLY A 235 10.82 7.02 4.98
CA GLY A 235 10.38 6.25 3.81
C GLY A 235 10.49 7.00 2.48
N PRO A 236 9.91 8.20 2.33
CA PRO A 236 10.05 8.99 1.10
C PRO A 236 11.50 9.26 0.70
N LEU A 237 12.35 9.59 1.67
CA LEU A 237 13.78 9.85 1.43
C LEU A 237 14.51 8.60 0.93
N VAL A 238 14.20 7.43 1.48
CA VAL A 238 14.80 6.16 1.05
C VAL A 238 14.41 5.85 -0.39
N PHE A 239 13.11 5.86 -0.70
CA PHE A 239 12.63 5.55 -2.05
C PHE A 239 13.10 6.58 -3.09
N TYR A 240 13.04 7.87 -2.76
CA TYR A 240 13.53 8.94 -3.61
C TYR A 240 15.04 8.85 -3.83
N GLY A 241 15.81 8.66 -2.75
CA GLY A 241 17.26 8.54 -2.81
C GLY A 241 17.72 7.35 -3.65
N VAL A 242 17.09 6.19 -3.48
CA VAL A 242 17.37 4.99 -4.30
C VAL A 242 17.00 5.25 -5.76
N GLY A 243 15.82 5.85 -6.04
CA GLY A 243 15.39 6.20 -7.39
C GLY A 243 16.40 7.13 -8.08
N ARG A 244 16.82 8.19 -7.40
CA ARG A 244 17.84 9.13 -7.93
C ARG A 244 19.19 8.45 -8.18
N ALA A 245 19.62 7.57 -7.28
CA ALA A 245 20.89 6.83 -7.42
C ALA A 245 20.87 5.87 -8.63
N LEU A 246 19.68 5.38 -9.03
CA LEU A 246 19.50 4.55 -10.22
C LEU A 246 19.14 5.35 -11.48
N GLY A 247 19.23 6.69 -11.43
CA GLY A 247 18.98 7.57 -12.57
C GLY A 247 17.53 7.71 -12.96
N ILE A 248 16.58 7.43 -12.05
CA ILE A 248 15.15 7.58 -12.29
C ILE A 248 14.77 9.04 -12.10
N GLU A 249 13.94 9.57 -13.01
CA GLU A 249 13.47 10.95 -13.01
C GLU A 249 11.98 11.04 -13.34
N GLY A 250 11.39 12.23 -13.20
CA GLY A 250 10.00 12.51 -13.58
C GLY A 250 8.96 11.74 -12.78
N ILE A 251 7.89 11.32 -13.48
CA ILE A 251 6.74 10.63 -12.86
C ILE A 251 7.14 9.34 -12.14
N PRO A 252 8.00 8.44 -12.71
CA PRO A 252 8.44 7.26 -12.00
C PRO A 252 9.12 7.55 -10.66
N LEU A 253 9.95 8.59 -10.58
CA LEU A 253 10.58 9.00 -9.33
C LEU A 253 9.56 9.51 -8.31
N THR A 254 8.57 10.28 -8.77
CA THR A 254 7.49 10.77 -7.90
C THR A 254 6.61 9.63 -7.38
N ILE A 255 6.36 8.59 -8.18
CA ILE A 255 5.66 7.38 -7.72
C ILE A 255 6.47 6.62 -6.66
N LEU A 256 7.79 6.51 -6.79
CA LEU A 256 8.65 5.96 -5.74
C LEU A 256 8.58 6.79 -4.45
N LEU A 257 8.64 8.12 -4.56
CA LEU A 257 8.45 9.04 -3.43
C LEU A 257 7.11 8.80 -2.72
N LEU A 258 6.01 8.73 -3.47
CA LEU A 258 4.66 8.46 -2.95
C LEU A 258 4.57 7.07 -2.30
N THR A 259 5.24 6.06 -2.87
CA THR A 259 5.32 4.72 -2.30
C THR A 259 5.95 4.77 -0.90
N GLY A 260 7.05 5.50 -0.74
CA GLY A 260 7.69 5.73 0.55
C GLY A 260 6.82 6.53 1.52
N ALA A 261 6.06 7.52 1.04
CA ALA A 261 5.15 8.37 1.82
C ALA A 261 3.80 7.70 2.14
N SER A 262 3.58 6.48 1.67
CA SER A 262 2.33 5.74 1.87
C SER A 262 2.10 5.40 3.34
N PRO A 263 0.86 5.49 3.86
CA PRO A 263 0.53 5.01 5.20
C PRO A 263 0.56 3.49 5.31
N GLY A 264 0.40 2.98 6.52
CA GLY A 264 0.33 1.55 6.81
C GLY A 264 -0.89 0.86 6.18
N ALA A 265 -0.76 -0.43 5.88
CA ALA A 265 -1.82 -1.24 5.29
C ALA A 265 -2.62 -2.01 6.35
N ALA A 266 -3.93 -2.16 6.15
CA ALA A 266 -4.81 -2.93 7.04
C ALA A 266 -4.39 -4.40 7.22
N SER A 267 -3.67 -4.96 6.25
CA SER A 267 -3.09 -6.31 6.34
C SER A 267 -2.08 -6.48 7.48
N ALA A 268 -1.45 -5.40 7.97
CA ALA A 268 -0.56 -5.45 9.12
C ALA A 268 -1.29 -5.88 10.40
N TYR A 269 -2.51 -5.37 10.64
CA TYR A 269 -3.34 -5.77 11.76
C TYR A 269 -3.72 -7.25 11.70
N VAL A 270 -4.15 -7.71 10.52
CA VAL A 270 -4.56 -9.10 10.32
C VAL A 270 -3.40 -10.07 10.59
N LEU A 271 -2.23 -9.75 10.04
CA LEU A 271 -1.05 -10.60 10.19
C LEU A 271 -0.52 -10.59 11.63
N ALA A 272 -0.51 -9.43 12.30
CA ALA A 272 -0.18 -9.32 13.72
C ALA A 272 -1.08 -10.21 14.58
N LYS A 273 -2.41 -10.19 14.33
CA LYS A 273 -3.36 -11.03 15.04
C LYS A 273 -3.16 -12.54 14.80
N GLN A 274 -2.77 -12.92 13.58
CA GLN A 274 -2.58 -14.34 13.20
C GLN A 274 -1.26 -14.93 13.70
N MET A 275 -0.22 -14.11 13.79
CA MET A 275 1.15 -14.56 14.05
C MET A 275 1.74 -14.04 15.36
N GLY A 276 0.89 -13.54 16.28
CA GLY A 276 1.32 -13.15 17.62
C GLY A 276 2.12 -11.85 17.67
N GLY A 277 1.77 -10.88 16.83
CA GLY A 277 2.20 -9.48 16.96
C GLY A 277 1.27 -8.66 17.85
N ASP A 278 1.57 -7.37 18.03
CA ASP A 278 0.75 -6.41 18.79
C ASP A 278 -0.33 -5.81 17.87
N ALA A 279 -1.46 -6.53 17.74
CA ALA A 279 -2.56 -6.09 16.88
C ALA A 279 -3.17 -4.74 17.30
N PRO A 280 -3.39 -4.42 18.59
CA PRO A 280 -3.83 -3.09 19.02
C PRO A 280 -2.89 -1.97 18.56
N TYR A 281 -1.57 -2.18 18.66
CA TYR A 281 -0.58 -1.24 18.16
C TYR A 281 -0.69 -1.06 16.64
N SER A 282 -0.81 -2.16 15.88
CA SER A 282 -0.97 -2.11 14.42
C SER A 282 -2.21 -1.31 13.99
N ALA A 283 -3.34 -1.47 14.70
CA ALA A 283 -4.55 -0.69 14.43
C ALA A 283 -4.35 0.81 14.68
N GLY A 284 -3.62 1.16 15.74
CA GLY A 284 -3.25 2.54 16.06
C GLY A 284 -2.33 3.15 15.02
N ASP A 285 -1.33 2.40 14.55
CA ASP A 285 -0.36 2.84 13.55
C ASP A 285 -1.02 3.08 12.18
N ILE A 286 -1.88 2.17 11.73
CA ILE A 286 -2.63 2.32 10.48
C ILE A 286 -3.43 3.62 10.52
N THR A 287 -4.11 3.89 11.62
CA THR A 287 -4.92 5.11 11.77
C THR A 287 -4.05 6.35 11.84
N ALA A 288 -2.98 6.34 12.64
CA ALA A 288 -2.08 7.48 12.79
C ALA A 288 -1.38 7.80 11.46
N SER A 289 -0.80 6.80 10.80
CA SER A 289 -0.12 7.01 9.52
C SER A 289 -1.09 7.48 8.44
N ALA A 290 -2.33 6.96 8.40
CA ALA A 290 -3.37 7.41 7.47
C ALA A 290 -3.78 8.87 7.71
N LEU A 291 -3.83 9.34 8.96
CA LEU A 291 -4.12 10.74 9.26
C LEU A 291 -2.96 11.66 8.89
N PHE A 292 -1.75 11.30 9.29
CA PHE A 292 -0.59 12.16 9.04
C PHE A 292 -0.20 12.20 7.56
N CYS A 293 -0.51 11.17 6.76
CA CYS A 293 -0.23 11.20 5.33
C CYS A 293 -0.99 12.31 4.57
N PHE A 294 -2.12 12.80 5.09
CA PHE A 294 -2.83 13.96 4.54
C PHE A 294 -1.97 15.24 4.52
N VAL A 295 -1.02 15.37 5.43
CA VAL A 295 -0.11 16.51 5.50
C VAL A 295 1.23 16.19 4.85
N THR A 296 1.73 14.98 5.08
CA THR A 296 3.08 14.61 4.65
C THR A 296 3.18 14.34 3.14
N ILE A 297 2.13 13.79 2.50
CA ILE A 297 2.14 13.61 1.05
C ILE A 297 2.18 14.95 0.30
N PRO A 298 1.30 15.94 0.56
CA PRO A 298 1.42 17.27 -0.04
C PRO A 298 2.78 17.93 0.22
N PHE A 299 3.32 17.79 1.44
CA PHE A 299 4.63 18.32 1.79
C PHE A 299 5.73 17.74 0.90
N TRP A 300 5.77 16.41 0.73
CA TRP A 300 6.79 15.75 -0.09
C TRP A 300 6.65 16.08 -1.58
N LEU A 301 5.43 16.15 -2.09
CA LEU A 301 5.16 16.55 -3.47
C LEU A 301 5.55 18.00 -3.73
N TRP A 302 5.42 18.89 -2.73
CA TRP A 302 5.88 20.27 -2.83
C TRP A 302 7.41 20.38 -2.79
N LEU A 303 8.07 19.54 -2.00
CA LEU A 303 9.51 19.62 -1.76
C LEU A 303 10.32 18.94 -2.88
N LEU A 304 9.89 17.79 -3.37
CA LEU A 304 10.67 16.89 -4.22
C LEU A 304 9.91 16.39 -5.47
N GLY A 305 8.61 16.72 -5.60
CA GLY A 305 7.74 16.28 -6.69
C GLY A 305 7.78 17.16 -7.94
#